data_0033fbf7b3372e01f105a6ad15c7aa99
#
_entry.id   0033fbf7b3372e01f105a6ad15c7aa99
#
_cell.length_a   1.000
_cell.length_b   1.000
_cell.length_c   1.000
_cell.angle_alpha   90.00
_cell.angle_beta   90.00
_cell.angle_gamma   90.00
#
_symmetry.space_group_name_H-M   'P 1'
#
loop_
_entity.id
_entity.type
_entity.pdbx_description
1 polymer ?
#
loop_
_entity_poly.entity_id
_entity_poly.type
_entity_poly.pdbx_seq_one_letter_code
_entity_poly.pdbx_strand_id
1 'polypeptide(L)'
;KDPAMPKLASIHLYPIKSTAGMPLTRALVTEEGLLGDRRYMVVKPDGTFITARTHPQLQLVTATPVEGGLQLRYPGMAQLRLQEADFSRAPQVTGVWGDSFHALHTQAQADEWLSRVAGEPVRLLWLGETSDRFREKTGTRVSFADGYPLLLISHASLDDLNLRSDALHQMSQFRTNLVASGTRPFEEDGWKRIRIGEVEFLVAKPCSRCIMTTVEAGTDRFNALKEPLATLTRYRRGEDGEVYFGQNLVALNEGWIEAGSE
;
A
#
# COMPACT_ATOMS: atom_id res chain seq x y z
N LYS A 1 -22.11 -29.44 -2.06
CA LYS A 1 -20.84 -28.97 -1.48
C LYS A 1 -21.12 -27.60 -0.88
N ASP A 2 -20.94 -27.47 0.41
CA ASP A 2 -20.99 -26.17 1.05
C ASP A 2 -19.99 -25.23 0.35
N PRO A 3 -20.36 -23.95 0.15
CA PRO A 3 -19.42 -23.00 -0.41
C PRO A 3 -18.19 -22.94 0.48
N ALA A 4 -17.01 -22.97 -0.13
CA ALA A 4 -15.76 -22.86 0.62
C ALA A 4 -15.80 -21.57 1.47
N MET A 5 -15.44 -21.70 2.73
CA MET A 5 -15.32 -20.53 3.62
C MET A 5 -14.21 -19.62 3.11
N PRO A 6 -14.45 -18.29 3.05
CA PRO A 6 -13.38 -17.36 2.72
C PRO A 6 -12.20 -17.50 3.69
N LYS A 7 -10.98 -17.35 3.15
CA LYS A 7 -9.74 -17.40 3.94
C LYS A 7 -8.84 -16.23 3.58
N LEU A 8 -8.01 -15.83 4.52
CA LEU A 8 -6.91 -14.91 4.26
C LEU A 8 -5.78 -15.70 3.58
N ALA A 9 -5.65 -15.55 2.26
CA ALA A 9 -4.66 -16.29 1.48
C ALA A 9 -3.24 -15.74 1.69
N SER A 10 -3.09 -14.41 1.74
CA SER A 10 -1.78 -13.77 1.90
C SER A 10 -1.90 -12.37 2.50
N ILE A 11 -0.77 -11.91 3.06
CA ILE A 11 -0.61 -10.60 3.67
C ILE A 11 0.59 -9.92 3.02
N HIS A 12 0.46 -8.64 2.67
CA HIS A 12 1.53 -7.88 2.04
C HIS A 12 1.74 -6.54 2.76
N LEU A 13 2.99 -6.23 3.03
CA LEU A 13 3.43 -5.01 3.70
C LEU A 13 4.16 -4.10 2.70
N TYR A 14 3.90 -2.81 2.78
CA TYR A 14 4.53 -1.77 1.96
C TYR A 14 5.16 -0.73 2.89
N PRO A 15 6.42 -0.92 3.33
CA PRO A 15 7.02 -0.04 4.34
C PRO A 15 7.12 1.42 3.91
N ILE A 16 7.44 1.67 2.63
CA ILE A 16 7.55 3.01 2.05
C ILE A 16 6.45 3.20 1.01
N LYS A 17 5.73 4.33 1.08
CA LYS A 17 4.74 4.70 0.06
C LYS A 17 5.36 4.65 -1.35
N SER A 18 4.67 4.04 -2.30
CA SER A 18 5.06 3.90 -3.72
C SER A 18 6.19 2.92 -4.03
N THR A 19 6.83 2.30 -3.06
CA THR A 19 7.87 1.30 -3.30
C THR A 19 7.32 -0.13 -3.30
N ALA A 20 8.14 -1.12 -3.57
CA ALA A 20 7.73 -2.52 -3.62
C ALA A 20 7.23 -3.02 -2.25
N GLY A 21 6.29 -3.96 -2.30
CA GLY A 21 5.80 -4.65 -1.12
C GLY A 21 6.55 -5.93 -0.82
N MET A 22 6.25 -6.54 0.31
CA MET A 22 6.79 -7.81 0.74
C MET A 22 5.71 -8.69 1.38
N PRO A 23 5.77 -10.01 1.20
CA PRO A 23 4.83 -10.91 1.84
C PRO A 23 5.14 -11.09 3.34
N LEU A 24 4.10 -11.27 4.14
CA LEU A 24 4.20 -11.64 5.55
C LEU A 24 3.36 -12.90 5.79
N THR A 25 3.80 -13.76 6.69
CA THR A 25 3.00 -14.91 7.16
C THR A 25 2.02 -14.49 8.25
N ARG A 26 2.38 -13.46 9.02
CA ARG A 26 1.55 -12.87 10.08
C ARG A 26 1.84 -11.38 10.18
N ALA A 27 0.88 -10.64 10.66
CA ALA A 27 1.00 -9.20 10.87
C ALA A 27 0.19 -8.74 12.09
N LEU A 28 0.66 -7.69 12.75
CA LEU A 28 -0.10 -7.02 13.79
C LEU A 28 -0.95 -5.93 13.13
N VAL A 29 -2.25 -6.02 13.29
CA VAL A 29 -3.20 -5.00 12.87
C VAL A 29 -3.30 -3.94 13.97
N THR A 30 -3.08 -2.70 13.59
CA THR A 30 -3.23 -1.53 14.46
C THR A 30 -4.29 -0.59 13.91
N GLU A 31 -4.63 0.44 14.66
CA GLU A 31 -5.52 1.52 14.20
C GLU A 31 -5.07 2.11 12.85
N GLU A 32 -3.76 2.23 12.65
CA GLU A 32 -3.16 2.84 11.45
C GLU A 32 -2.97 1.86 10.28
N GLY A 33 -3.40 0.62 10.42
CA GLY A 33 -3.21 -0.47 9.47
C GLY A 33 -2.26 -1.54 9.98
N LEU A 34 -1.60 -2.27 9.09
CA LEU A 34 -0.57 -3.24 9.49
C LEU A 34 0.62 -2.51 10.11
N LEU A 35 1.12 -3.02 11.22
CA LEU A 35 2.33 -2.47 11.82
C LEU A 35 3.47 -2.47 10.80
N GLY A 36 4.07 -1.30 10.57
CA GLY A 36 5.14 -1.10 9.60
C GLY A 36 4.68 -0.69 8.19
N ASP A 37 3.37 -0.64 7.92
CA ASP A 37 2.84 -0.31 6.59
C ASP A 37 2.82 1.20 6.36
N ARG A 38 3.40 1.63 5.23
CA ARG A 38 3.51 3.05 4.81
C ARG A 38 3.96 3.98 5.94
N ARG A 39 4.93 3.54 6.75
CA ARG A 39 5.52 4.39 7.81
C ARG A 39 6.49 5.42 7.25
N TYR A 40 6.88 5.29 6.01
CA TYR A 40 7.84 6.15 5.31
C TYR A 40 7.28 6.68 4.00
N MET A 41 7.70 7.88 3.64
CA MET A 41 7.30 8.52 2.38
C MET A 41 8.45 9.35 1.82
N VAL A 42 8.60 9.30 0.50
CA VAL A 42 9.57 10.12 -0.24
C VAL A 42 8.92 11.45 -0.60
N VAL A 43 9.59 12.53 -0.27
CA VAL A 43 9.10 13.89 -0.54
C VAL A 43 10.18 14.72 -1.23
N LYS A 44 9.77 15.80 -1.90
CA LYS A 44 10.66 16.86 -2.35
C LYS A 44 11.20 17.63 -1.14
N PRO A 45 12.27 18.44 -1.29
CA PRO A 45 12.81 19.20 -0.17
C PRO A 45 11.80 20.13 0.52
N ASP A 46 10.76 20.58 -0.19
CA ASP A 46 9.68 21.41 0.36
C ASP A 46 8.59 20.62 1.11
N GLY A 47 8.70 19.30 1.17
CA GLY A 47 7.70 18.42 1.81
C GLY A 47 6.61 17.90 0.88
N THR A 48 6.58 18.30 -0.38
CA THR A 48 5.63 17.76 -1.36
C THR A 48 5.93 16.29 -1.64
N PHE A 49 4.95 15.42 -1.43
CA PHE A 49 5.15 13.99 -1.67
C PHE A 49 5.28 13.67 -3.16
N ILE A 50 6.09 12.66 -3.47
CA ILE A 50 6.17 12.04 -4.78
C ILE A 50 5.61 10.63 -4.71
N THR A 51 5.14 10.13 -5.82
CA THR A 51 4.58 8.78 -5.93
C THR A 51 5.05 8.08 -7.21
N ALA A 52 4.78 6.79 -7.31
CA ALA A 52 5.05 6.04 -8.53
C ALA A 52 4.20 6.49 -9.73
N ARG A 53 3.22 7.37 -9.55
CA ARG A 53 2.51 8.02 -10.68
C ARG A 53 3.44 8.85 -11.55
N THR A 54 4.41 9.52 -10.93
CA THR A 54 5.39 10.40 -11.60
C THR A 54 6.79 9.80 -11.59
N HIS A 55 7.07 8.93 -10.63
CA HIS A 55 8.38 8.29 -10.42
C HIS A 55 8.21 6.78 -10.34
N PRO A 56 7.85 6.11 -11.45
CA PRO A 56 7.57 4.66 -11.42
C PRO A 56 8.78 3.82 -11.00
N GLN A 57 10.00 4.34 -11.10
CA GLN A 57 11.23 3.70 -10.61
C GLN A 57 11.21 3.42 -9.11
N LEU A 58 10.38 4.12 -8.33
CA LEU A 58 10.19 3.82 -6.91
C LEU A 58 9.67 2.40 -6.68
N GLN A 59 8.95 1.83 -7.64
CA GLN A 59 8.47 0.45 -7.57
C GLN A 59 9.60 -0.60 -7.54
N LEU A 60 10.80 -0.24 -7.96
CA LEU A 60 11.98 -1.10 -7.93
C LEU A 60 12.74 -1.01 -6.59
N VAL A 61 12.39 -0.07 -5.72
CA VAL A 61 12.95 0.00 -4.37
C VAL A 61 12.31 -1.08 -3.52
N THR A 62 13.14 -1.95 -2.93
CA THR A 62 12.71 -2.92 -1.91
C THR A 62 13.12 -2.40 -0.54
N ALA A 63 12.16 -2.29 0.36
CA ALA A 63 12.36 -1.90 1.74
C ALA A 63 12.00 -3.08 2.64
N THR A 64 12.97 -3.62 3.35
CA THR A 64 12.77 -4.75 4.26
C THR A 64 12.94 -4.28 5.69
N PRO A 65 11.93 -4.43 6.57
CA PRO A 65 12.09 -4.18 7.99
C PRO A 65 13.20 -5.06 8.58
N VAL A 66 14.07 -4.43 9.36
CA VAL A 66 15.12 -5.08 10.13
C VAL A 66 15.02 -4.61 11.57
N GLU A 67 15.74 -5.25 12.49
CA GLU A 67 15.76 -4.80 13.87
C GLU A 67 16.21 -3.34 13.95
N GLY A 68 15.32 -2.49 14.49
CA GLY A 68 15.56 -1.06 14.67
C GLY A 68 15.53 -0.20 13.42
N GLY A 69 15.09 -0.72 12.26
CA GLY A 69 15.06 0.11 11.07
C GLY A 69 14.61 -0.59 9.78
N LEU A 70 15.19 -0.15 8.68
CA LEU A 70 14.92 -0.64 7.32
C LEU A 70 16.20 -0.94 6.56
N GLN A 71 16.12 -1.91 5.68
CA GLN A 71 17.14 -2.16 4.66
C GLN A 71 16.57 -1.84 3.27
N LEU A 72 17.25 -0.95 2.55
CA LEU A 72 16.86 -0.52 1.21
C LEU A 72 17.73 -1.17 0.15
N ARG A 73 17.09 -1.63 -0.93
CA ARG A 73 17.76 -2.19 -2.12
C ARG A 73 17.16 -1.59 -3.38
N TYR A 74 18.01 -1.41 -4.37
CA TYR A 74 17.64 -0.99 -5.72
C TYR A 74 18.62 -1.59 -6.72
N PRO A 75 18.17 -2.05 -7.92
CA PRO A 75 19.07 -2.65 -8.90
C PRO A 75 20.24 -1.75 -9.24
N GLY A 76 21.45 -2.30 -9.19
CA GLY A 76 22.71 -1.60 -9.53
C GLY A 76 23.23 -0.63 -8.47
N MET A 77 22.58 -0.53 -7.32
CA MET A 77 23.02 0.30 -6.20
C MET A 77 23.44 -0.55 -4.99
N ALA A 78 24.38 -0.04 -4.21
CA ALA A 78 24.70 -0.63 -2.92
C ALA A 78 23.48 -0.53 -2.00
N GLN A 79 23.23 -1.60 -1.24
CA GLN A 79 22.15 -1.57 -0.24
C GLN A 79 22.45 -0.56 0.87
N LEU A 80 21.42 0.01 1.44
CA LEU A 80 21.51 0.93 2.56
C LEU A 80 20.69 0.43 3.74
N ARG A 81 21.32 0.35 4.91
CA ARG A 81 20.64 0.04 6.17
C ARG A 81 20.39 1.33 6.95
N LEU A 82 19.12 1.55 7.30
CA LEU A 82 18.70 2.66 8.13
C LEU A 82 18.41 2.16 9.54
N GLN A 83 18.87 2.92 10.54
CA GLN A 83 18.58 2.68 11.95
C GLN A 83 17.80 3.88 12.49
N GLU A 84 16.66 3.64 13.11
CA GLU A 84 15.83 4.70 13.69
C GLU A 84 16.60 5.52 14.75
N ALA A 85 17.54 4.89 15.44
CA ALA A 85 18.41 5.57 16.40
C ALA A 85 19.25 6.70 15.77
N ASP A 86 19.53 6.62 14.48
CA ASP A 86 20.31 7.60 13.74
C ASP A 86 19.46 8.68 13.06
N PHE A 87 18.13 8.61 13.16
CA PHE A 87 17.26 9.57 12.54
C PHE A 87 17.34 10.95 13.19
N SER A 88 17.40 11.98 12.37
CA SER A 88 17.44 13.37 12.86
C SER A 88 16.15 13.74 13.61
N ARG A 89 15.03 13.17 13.22
CA ARG A 89 13.68 13.42 13.77
C ARG A 89 13.25 14.89 13.68
N ALA A 90 13.87 15.66 12.80
CA ALA A 90 13.48 17.04 12.57
C ALA A 90 12.06 17.07 11.98
N PRO A 91 11.11 17.79 12.59
CA PRO A 91 9.75 17.88 12.07
C PRO A 91 9.73 18.58 10.72
N GLN A 92 8.92 18.06 9.81
CA GLN A 92 8.66 18.68 8.52
C GLN A 92 7.18 18.59 8.19
N VAL A 93 6.60 19.69 7.72
CA VAL A 93 5.24 19.70 7.19
C VAL A 93 5.23 18.96 5.87
N THR A 94 4.28 18.07 5.72
CA THR A 94 4.02 17.33 4.49
C THR A 94 2.52 17.12 4.31
N GLY A 95 2.13 16.37 3.31
CA GLY A 95 0.71 16.09 3.07
C GLY A 95 0.51 14.91 2.15
N VAL A 96 -0.70 14.36 2.19
CA VAL A 96 -1.17 13.33 1.27
C VAL A 96 -2.59 13.71 0.87
N TRP A 97 -2.81 13.99 -0.41
CA TRP A 97 -4.14 14.27 -0.99
C TRP A 97 -5.00 15.29 -0.21
N GLY A 98 -4.41 16.41 0.16
CA GLY A 98 -5.11 17.49 0.85
C GLY A 98 -5.07 17.41 2.37
N ASP A 99 -4.66 16.29 2.95
CA ASP A 99 -4.32 16.24 4.36
C ASP A 99 -2.95 16.89 4.57
N SER A 100 -2.82 17.76 5.57
CA SER A 100 -1.55 18.37 5.97
C SER A 100 -1.22 17.95 7.39
N PHE A 101 0.01 17.53 7.62
CA PHE A 101 0.46 17.02 8.92
C PHE A 101 1.98 17.10 9.03
N HIS A 102 2.50 16.84 10.23
CA HIS A 102 3.94 16.74 10.47
C HIS A 102 4.42 15.30 10.36
N ALA A 103 5.60 15.14 9.76
CA ALA A 103 6.36 13.91 9.78
C ALA A 103 7.81 14.22 10.18
N LEU A 104 8.59 13.19 10.44
CA LEU A 104 9.95 13.34 10.95
C LEU A 104 10.96 13.01 9.85
N HIS A 105 12.00 13.81 9.76
CA HIS A 105 13.11 13.52 8.85
C HIS A 105 13.88 12.29 9.35
N THR A 106 14.29 11.43 8.43
CA THR A 106 15.13 10.27 8.71
C THR A 106 16.58 10.69 8.80
N GLN A 107 17.34 10.53 7.73
CA GLN A 107 18.77 10.85 7.71
C GLN A 107 19.27 11.21 6.31
N ALA A 108 20.35 11.98 6.25
CA ALA A 108 20.91 12.46 5.00
C ALA A 108 21.33 11.34 4.04
N GLN A 109 21.81 10.23 4.56
CA GLN A 109 22.19 9.07 3.73
C GLN A 109 20.98 8.46 3.00
N ALA A 110 19.81 8.42 3.65
CA ALA A 110 18.56 7.96 3.01
C ALA A 110 18.14 8.94 1.92
N ASP A 111 18.21 10.24 2.19
CA ASP A 111 17.88 11.28 1.22
C ASP A 111 18.76 11.18 -0.03
N GLU A 112 20.07 11.05 0.15
CA GLU A 112 21.03 10.91 -0.95
C GLU A 112 20.76 9.65 -1.78
N TRP A 113 20.57 8.52 -1.11
CA TRP A 113 20.30 7.24 -1.76
C TRP A 113 19.02 7.30 -2.61
N LEU A 114 17.94 7.80 -2.04
CA LEU A 114 16.65 7.93 -2.74
C LEU A 114 16.67 9.02 -3.81
N SER A 115 17.45 10.08 -3.63
CA SER A 115 17.65 11.10 -4.67
C SER A 115 18.29 10.50 -5.93
N ARG A 116 19.20 9.54 -5.77
CA ARG A 116 19.78 8.81 -6.90
C ARG A 116 18.74 7.95 -7.61
N VAL A 117 17.85 7.30 -6.87
CA VAL A 117 16.72 6.53 -7.45
C VAL A 117 15.74 7.46 -8.17
N ALA A 118 15.34 8.54 -7.52
CA ALA A 118 14.35 9.48 -8.04
C ALA A 118 14.86 10.32 -9.21
N GLY A 119 16.17 10.51 -9.33
CA GLY A 119 16.77 11.39 -10.34
C GLY A 119 16.63 12.88 -10.03
N GLU A 120 16.27 13.23 -8.82
CA GLU A 120 16.11 14.60 -8.32
C GLU A 120 16.31 14.62 -6.80
N PRO A 121 16.57 15.80 -6.20
CA PRO A 121 16.67 15.90 -4.74
C PRO A 121 15.35 15.51 -4.07
N VAL A 122 15.43 14.56 -3.15
CA VAL A 122 14.30 14.10 -2.32
C VAL A 122 14.75 13.86 -0.88
N ARG A 123 13.78 13.70 -0.01
CA ARG A 123 13.98 13.37 1.40
C ARG A 123 13.09 12.18 1.77
N LEU A 124 13.53 11.39 2.73
CA LEU A 124 12.75 10.31 3.33
C LEU A 124 12.20 10.78 4.67
N LEU A 125 10.87 10.80 4.79
CA LEU A 125 10.17 11.11 6.02
C LEU A 125 9.62 9.85 6.68
N TRP A 126 9.51 9.91 8.01
CA TRP A 126 9.02 8.86 8.88
C TRP A 126 7.92 9.40 9.79
N LEU A 127 6.88 8.60 10.02
CA LEU A 127 5.77 8.99 10.89
C LEU A 127 6.07 8.91 12.38
N GLY A 128 7.21 8.34 12.76
CA GLY A 128 7.46 8.03 14.15
C GLY A 128 6.65 6.82 14.62
N GLU A 129 6.44 6.70 15.91
CA GLU A 129 5.67 5.60 16.49
C GLU A 129 4.17 5.76 16.26
N THR A 130 3.68 7.00 16.23
CA THR A 130 2.27 7.34 16.01
C THR A 130 2.17 8.36 14.89
N SER A 131 1.26 8.14 13.94
CA SER A 131 0.99 9.09 12.87
C SER A 131 0.30 10.34 13.40
N ASP A 132 0.76 11.50 12.97
CA ASP A 132 0.10 12.79 13.21
C ASP A 132 -1.15 12.99 12.31
N ARG A 133 -1.32 12.14 11.31
CA ARG A 133 -2.41 12.23 10.33
C ARG A 133 -3.68 11.56 10.85
N PHE A 134 -4.62 12.35 11.33
CA PHE A 134 -5.97 11.90 11.68
C PHE A 134 -6.93 12.25 10.55
N ARG A 135 -7.81 11.31 10.18
CA ARG A 135 -8.84 11.53 9.16
C ARG A 135 -10.24 11.33 9.75
N GLU A 136 -11.04 12.37 9.71
CA GLU A 136 -12.43 12.32 10.20
C GLU A 136 -13.27 11.27 9.46
N LYS A 137 -13.06 11.11 8.15
CA LYS A 137 -13.78 10.13 7.32
C LYS A 137 -13.59 8.69 7.77
N THR A 138 -12.42 8.38 8.32
CA THR A 138 -12.13 7.04 8.84
C THR A 138 -12.34 6.92 10.34
N GLY A 139 -12.39 8.06 11.03
CA GLY A 139 -12.43 8.12 12.48
C GLY A 139 -11.15 7.59 13.15
N THR A 140 -10.04 7.56 12.42
CA THR A 140 -8.80 6.94 12.87
C THR A 140 -7.57 7.69 12.37
N ARG A 141 -6.42 7.42 12.97
CA ARG A 141 -5.12 7.81 12.43
C ARG A 141 -4.80 6.94 11.21
N VAL A 142 -4.15 7.53 10.24
CA VAL A 142 -3.76 6.85 8.99
C VAL A 142 -2.27 7.08 8.75
N SER A 143 -1.60 6.07 8.23
CA SER A 143 -0.21 6.14 7.79
C SER A 143 -0.05 7.04 6.54
N PHE A 144 1.03 6.90 5.78
CA PHE A 144 1.17 7.54 4.48
C PHE A 144 0.34 6.87 3.36
N ALA A 145 -0.50 5.89 3.67
CA ALA A 145 -1.46 5.34 2.72
C ALA A 145 -2.36 6.44 2.14
N ASP A 146 -2.93 6.20 0.95
CA ASP A 146 -3.68 7.24 0.25
C ASP A 146 -4.87 7.76 1.07
N GLY A 147 -5.72 6.88 1.57
CA GLY A 147 -6.89 7.35 2.28
C GLY A 147 -7.41 6.44 3.38
N TYR A 148 -7.07 5.17 3.31
CA TYR A 148 -7.52 4.14 4.25
C TYR A 148 -6.36 3.26 4.68
N PRO A 149 -6.40 2.69 5.91
CA PRO A 149 -5.29 1.93 6.45
C PRO A 149 -4.98 0.63 5.70
N LEU A 150 -6.00 0.00 5.13
CA LEU A 150 -5.90 -1.36 4.57
C LEU A 150 -6.68 -1.49 3.28
N LEU A 151 -6.17 -2.34 2.39
CA LEU A 151 -6.82 -2.72 1.14
C LEU A 151 -6.95 -4.24 1.08
N LEU A 152 -8.16 -4.72 0.74
CA LEU A 152 -8.46 -6.13 0.53
C LEU A 152 -8.93 -6.36 -0.91
N ILE A 153 -8.38 -7.38 -1.55
CA ILE A 153 -8.82 -7.89 -2.86
C ILE A 153 -8.86 -9.42 -2.78
N SER A 154 -9.82 -10.06 -3.45
CA SER A 154 -9.86 -11.51 -3.54
C SER A 154 -9.06 -12.03 -4.74
N HIS A 155 -8.53 -13.25 -4.64
CA HIS A 155 -7.94 -13.94 -5.80
C HIS A 155 -8.94 -14.10 -6.94
N ALA A 156 -10.19 -14.43 -6.61
CA ALA A 156 -11.24 -14.60 -7.61
C ALA A 156 -11.48 -13.32 -8.43
N SER A 157 -11.40 -12.16 -7.81
CA SER A 157 -11.52 -10.87 -8.51
C SER A 157 -10.36 -10.60 -9.45
N LEU A 158 -9.13 -10.94 -9.04
CA LEU A 158 -7.96 -10.84 -9.91
C LEU A 158 -8.04 -11.83 -11.08
N ASP A 159 -8.48 -13.07 -10.82
CA ASP A 159 -8.66 -14.07 -11.86
C ASP A 159 -9.70 -13.62 -12.90
N ASP A 160 -10.82 -13.05 -12.45
CA ASP A 160 -11.83 -12.47 -13.35
C ASP A 160 -11.24 -11.36 -14.23
N LEU A 161 -10.48 -10.46 -13.63
CA LEU A 161 -9.79 -9.40 -14.38
C LEU A 161 -8.84 -10.00 -15.44
N ASN A 162 -8.06 -10.99 -15.07
CA ASN A 162 -7.10 -11.64 -15.96
C ASN A 162 -7.79 -12.42 -17.11
N LEU A 163 -8.99 -12.92 -16.89
CA LEU A 163 -9.80 -13.53 -17.96
C LEU A 163 -10.31 -12.50 -18.97
N ARG A 164 -10.48 -11.25 -18.56
CA ARG A 164 -10.97 -10.15 -19.40
C ARG A 164 -9.87 -9.35 -20.06
N SER A 165 -8.64 -9.45 -19.56
CA SER A 165 -7.49 -8.69 -20.06
C SER A 165 -6.63 -9.55 -20.98
N ASP A 166 -6.04 -8.94 -21.99
CA ASP A 166 -5.07 -9.61 -22.87
C ASP A 166 -3.70 -9.80 -22.22
N ALA A 167 -3.47 -9.16 -21.08
CA ALA A 167 -2.25 -9.28 -20.30
C ALA A 167 -2.54 -9.88 -18.92
N LEU A 168 -1.58 -10.61 -18.37
CA LEU A 168 -1.68 -11.13 -16.99
C LEU A 168 -1.20 -10.07 -16.00
N HIS A 169 -2.00 -9.88 -14.97
CA HIS A 169 -1.72 -8.93 -13.89
C HIS A 169 -1.47 -9.65 -12.58
N GLN A 170 -0.64 -9.06 -11.73
CA GLN A 170 -0.28 -9.59 -10.43
C GLN A 170 -0.92 -8.73 -9.31
N MET A 171 -1.19 -9.35 -8.18
CA MET A 171 -1.79 -8.69 -7.03
C MET A 171 -0.95 -7.50 -6.55
N SER A 172 0.38 -7.57 -6.68
CA SER A 172 1.30 -6.50 -6.30
C SER A 172 1.06 -5.17 -7.03
N GLN A 173 0.52 -5.20 -8.24
CA GLN A 173 0.19 -3.98 -9.00
C GLN A 173 -0.90 -3.15 -8.32
N PHE A 174 -1.76 -3.79 -7.54
CA PHE A 174 -2.86 -3.15 -6.81
C PHE A 174 -2.47 -2.75 -5.38
N ARG A 175 -1.28 -3.12 -4.92
CA ARG A 175 -0.74 -2.78 -3.60
C ARG A 175 -1.66 -3.26 -2.47
N THR A 176 -2.12 -4.46 -2.60
CA THR A 176 -3.09 -5.09 -1.70
C THR A 176 -2.41 -5.55 -0.41
N ASN A 177 -2.99 -5.24 0.73
CA ASN A 177 -2.52 -5.73 2.03
C ASN A 177 -3.02 -7.13 2.34
N LEU A 178 -4.32 -7.37 2.15
CA LEU A 178 -5.00 -8.61 2.51
C LEU A 178 -5.62 -9.22 1.26
N VAL A 179 -5.22 -10.44 0.95
CA VAL A 179 -5.75 -11.19 -0.20
C VAL A 179 -6.65 -12.31 0.31
N ALA A 180 -7.92 -12.27 -0.08
CA ALA A 180 -8.89 -13.31 0.25
C ALA A 180 -8.91 -14.41 -0.80
N SER A 181 -9.18 -15.64 -0.38
CA SER A 181 -9.46 -16.80 -1.23
C SER A 181 -10.76 -17.47 -0.84
N GLY A 182 -11.22 -18.41 -1.66
CA GLY A 182 -12.48 -19.15 -1.38
C GLY A 182 -13.73 -18.32 -1.60
N THR A 183 -13.67 -17.29 -2.44
CA THR A 183 -14.79 -16.42 -2.77
C THR A 183 -15.17 -16.51 -4.25
N ARG A 184 -16.32 -15.95 -4.59
CA ARG A 184 -16.65 -15.62 -5.98
C ARG A 184 -15.97 -14.30 -6.37
N PRO A 185 -15.82 -14.02 -7.69
CA PRO A 185 -15.33 -12.71 -8.12
C PRO A 185 -16.20 -11.58 -7.55
N PHE A 186 -15.52 -10.56 -7.00
CA PHE A 186 -16.13 -9.36 -6.43
C PHE A 186 -17.10 -9.60 -5.26
N GLU A 187 -17.02 -10.75 -4.63
CA GLU A 187 -17.83 -11.04 -3.44
C GLU A 187 -17.55 -10.03 -2.31
N GLU A 188 -16.28 -9.57 -2.21
CA GLU A 188 -15.85 -8.54 -1.26
C GLU A 188 -16.58 -7.20 -1.43
N ASP A 189 -17.14 -6.91 -2.58
CA ASP A 189 -17.92 -5.69 -2.82
C ASP A 189 -19.22 -5.65 -1.98
N GLY A 190 -19.75 -6.81 -1.63
CA GLY A 190 -20.96 -6.95 -0.82
C GLY A 190 -20.72 -7.00 0.68
N TRP A 191 -19.49 -7.13 1.11
CA TRP A 191 -19.16 -7.24 2.53
C TRP A 191 -19.29 -5.88 3.23
N LYS A 192 -19.81 -5.91 4.47
CA LYS A 192 -19.95 -4.72 5.32
C LYS A 192 -19.00 -4.77 6.50
N ARG A 193 -18.84 -5.94 7.07
CA ARG A 193 -17.98 -6.21 8.23
C ARG A 193 -17.42 -7.61 8.06
N ILE A 194 -16.13 -7.74 8.30
CA ILE A 194 -15.45 -9.04 8.24
C ILE A 194 -14.63 -9.27 9.51
N ARG A 195 -14.32 -10.51 9.75
CA ARG A 195 -13.42 -10.93 10.84
C ARG A 195 -12.36 -11.88 10.28
N ILE A 196 -11.13 -11.66 10.69
CA ILE A 196 -10.00 -12.55 10.39
C ILE A 196 -9.40 -12.94 11.74
N GLY A 197 -9.54 -14.23 12.12
CA GLY A 197 -9.22 -14.63 13.50
C GLY A 197 -10.04 -13.81 14.50
N GLU A 198 -9.38 -13.07 15.37
CA GLU A 198 -10.04 -12.24 16.39
C GLU A 198 -10.13 -10.75 16.00
N VAL A 199 -9.61 -10.38 14.84
CA VAL A 199 -9.61 -8.99 14.38
C VAL A 199 -10.81 -8.73 13.47
N GLU A 200 -11.59 -7.73 13.81
CA GLU A 200 -12.74 -7.29 13.05
C GLU A 200 -12.42 -6.03 12.24
N PHE A 201 -12.98 -5.96 11.05
CA PHE A 201 -12.79 -4.85 10.11
C PHE A 201 -14.15 -4.35 9.61
N LEU A 202 -14.24 -3.03 9.49
CA LEU A 202 -15.29 -2.38 8.72
C LEU A 202 -14.84 -2.33 7.25
N VAL A 203 -15.67 -2.79 6.34
CA VAL A 203 -15.49 -2.59 4.90
C VAL A 203 -16.03 -1.20 4.58
N ALA A 204 -15.11 -0.23 4.54
CA ALA A 204 -15.48 1.18 4.60
C ALA A 204 -15.91 1.76 3.26
N LYS A 205 -15.19 1.42 2.19
CA LYS A 205 -15.40 2.01 0.87
C LYS A 205 -14.72 1.20 -0.23
N PRO A 206 -15.34 1.09 -1.44
CA PRO A 206 -14.63 0.59 -2.61
C PRO A 206 -13.38 1.42 -2.90
N CYS A 207 -12.32 0.75 -3.33
CA CYS A 207 -11.05 1.41 -3.64
C CYS A 207 -11.02 1.87 -5.11
N SER A 208 -10.96 3.17 -5.32
CA SER A 208 -10.75 3.74 -6.66
C SER A 208 -9.31 3.52 -7.10
N ARG A 209 -9.14 3.14 -8.37
CA ARG A 209 -7.83 2.81 -8.93
C ARG A 209 -7.34 3.88 -9.88
N CYS A 210 -6.05 4.04 -9.91
CA CYS A 210 -5.38 5.05 -10.73
C CYS A 210 -4.29 4.44 -11.61
N ILE A 211 -3.61 5.28 -12.36
CA ILE A 211 -2.56 4.88 -13.30
C ILE A 211 -1.41 4.09 -12.67
N MET A 212 -1.18 4.20 -11.35
CA MET A 212 -0.16 3.40 -10.66
C MET A 212 -0.35 1.90 -10.86
N THR A 213 -1.59 1.43 -10.99
CA THR A 213 -1.87 0.01 -11.24
C THR A 213 -1.32 -0.47 -12.57
N THR A 214 -1.03 0.44 -13.48
CA THR A 214 -0.50 0.13 -14.83
C THR A 214 1.03 0.02 -14.88
N VAL A 215 1.73 0.29 -13.78
CA VAL A 215 3.15 -0.06 -13.69
C VAL A 215 3.27 -1.57 -13.69
N GLU A 216 3.92 -2.11 -14.70
CA GLU A 216 4.06 -3.56 -14.87
C GLU A 216 4.86 -4.15 -13.70
N ALA A 217 4.40 -5.29 -13.18
CA ALA A 217 4.99 -5.91 -11.99
C ALA A 217 6.49 -6.17 -12.17
N GLY A 218 7.28 -5.78 -11.16
CA GLY A 218 8.74 -5.95 -11.19
C GLY A 218 9.47 -5.01 -12.14
N THR A 219 8.82 -3.97 -12.64
CA THR A 219 9.40 -2.99 -13.55
C THR A 219 9.15 -1.55 -13.07
N ASP A 220 9.74 -0.60 -13.76
CA ASP A 220 9.49 0.83 -13.62
C ASP A 220 8.71 1.42 -14.82
N ARG A 221 8.02 0.56 -15.59
CA ARG A 221 7.36 0.93 -16.83
C ARG A 221 5.86 0.86 -16.71
N PHE A 222 5.19 1.89 -17.18
CA PHE A 222 3.75 1.86 -17.38
C PHE A 222 3.42 0.97 -18.59
N ASN A 223 2.36 0.17 -18.46
CA ASN A 223 1.85 -0.60 -19.59
C ASN A 223 1.41 0.34 -20.72
N ALA A 224 1.86 0.07 -21.96
CA ALA A 224 1.62 0.94 -23.11
C ALA A 224 0.13 1.09 -23.45
N LEU A 225 -0.68 0.10 -23.16
CA LEU A 225 -2.14 0.08 -23.36
C LEU A 225 -2.92 0.49 -22.11
N LYS A 226 -2.24 0.96 -21.07
CA LYS A 226 -2.81 1.33 -19.77
C LYS A 226 -3.56 0.19 -19.07
N GLU A 227 -3.12 -1.05 -19.31
CA GLU A 227 -3.67 -2.21 -18.61
C GLU A 227 -3.06 -2.33 -17.19
N PRO A 228 -3.81 -2.80 -16.19
CA PRO A 228 -5.19 -3.32 -16.21
C PRO A 228 -6.29 -2.24 -16.14
N LEU A 229 -5.92 -0.97 -16.01
CA LEU A 229 -6.89 0.11 -15.82
C LEU A 229 -7.87 0.24 -16.99
N ALA A 230 -7.38 0.05 -18.23
CA ALA A 230 -8.21 0.08 -19.41
C ALA A 230 -9.30 -1.00 -19.40
N THR A 231 -8.97 -2.23 -19.01
CA THR A 231 -9.95 -3.32 -18.87
C THR A 231 -10.92 -3.02 -17.74
N LEU A 232 -10.43 -2.62 -16.57
CA LEU A 232 -11.28 -2.27 -15.41
C LEU A 232 -12.27 -1.17 -15.75
N THR A 233 -11.87 -0.17 -16.53
CA THR A 233 -12.75 0.94 -16.93
C THR A 233 -13.98 0.45 -17.69
N ARG A 234 -13.88 -0.65 -18.43
CA ARG A 234 -14.97 -1.19 -19.23
C ARG A 234 -16.11 -1.81 -18.41
N TYR A 235 -15.83 -2.30 -17.19
CA TYR A 235 -16.84 -3.01 -16.39
C TYR A 235 -16.85 -2.67 -14.89
N ARG A 236 -15.86 -1.89 -14.43
CA ARG A 236 -15.73 -1.52 -13.01
C ARG A 236 -15.84 -0.02 -12.77
N ARG A 237 -16.32 0.73 -13.75
CA ARG A 237 -16.51 2.17 -13.62
C ARG A 237 -17.82 2.46 -12.90
N GLY A 238 -17.76 3.24 -11.81
CA GLY A 238 -18.90 3.71 -11.06
C GLY A 238 -19.60 4.90 -11.74
N GLU A 239 -20.77 5.25 -11.23
CA GLU A 239 -21.56 6.41 -11.70
C GLU A 239 -20.82 7.73 -11.52
N ASP A 240 -19.93 7.80 -10.53
CA ASP A 240 -19.05 8.94 -10.24
C ASP A 240 -17.86 9.06 -11.21
N GLY A 241 -17.73 8.12 -12.15
CA GLY A 241 -16.65 8.07 -13.12
C GLY A 241 -15.36 7.40 -12.63
N GLU A 242 -15.28 7.08 -11.34
CA GLU A 242 -14.13 6.37 -10.77
C GLU A 242 -14.16 4.87 -11.14
N VAL A 243 -12.98 4.28 -11.22
CA VAL A 243 -12.81 2.85 -11.51
C VAL A 243 -12.45 2.12 -10.23
N TYR A 244 -13.25 1.13 -9.85
CA TYR A 244 -13.13 0.45 -8.55
C TYR A 244 -12.61 -0.97 -8.67
N PHE A 245 -11.66 -1.32 -7.81
CA PHE A 245 -11.16 -2.68 -7.65
C PHE A 245 -10.59 -2.86 -6.24
N GLY A 246 -11.22 -3.71 -5.44
CA GLY A 246 -10.88 -3.93 -4.04
C GLY A 246 -11.65 -3.05 -3.07
N GLN A 247 -11.53 -3.37 -1.80
CA GLN A 247 -12.23 -2.73 -0.70
C GLN A 247 -11.26 -2.15 0.33
N ASN A 248 -11.45 -0.88 0.67
CA ASN A 248 -10.74 -0.24 1.77
C ASN A 248 -11.32 -0.68 3.11
N LEU A 249 -10.45 -1.02 4.05
CA LEU A 249 -10.82 -1.49 5.37
C LEU A 249 -10.33 -0.55 6.47
N VAL A 250 -11.09 -0.53 7.56
CA VAL A 250 -10.70 0.06 8.85
C VAL A 250 -10.80 -1.01 9.92
N ALA A 251 -9.76 -1.18 10.73
CA ALA A 251 -9.78 -2.12 11.84
C ALA A 251 -10.68 -1.61 12.97
N LEU A 252 -11.50 -2.47 13.53
CA LEU A 252 -12.37 -2.17 14.67
C LEU A 252 -11.73 -2.54 16.01
N ASN A 253 -10.71 -3.37 15.98
CA ASN A 253 -9.86 -3.73 17.12
C ASN A 253 -8.46 -4.05 16.61
N GLU A 254 -7.52 -4.16 17.53
CA GLU A 254 -6.14 -4.50 17.23
C GLU A 254 -5.87 -5.97 17.54
N GLY A 255 -4.92 -6.56 16.84
CA GLY A 255 -4.53 -7.94 17.06
C GLY A 255 -3.74 -8.54 15.92
N TRP A 256 -3.26 -9.76 16.13
CA TRP A 256 -2.49 -10.51 15.14
C TRP A 256 -3.42 -11.23 14.16
N ILE A 257 -3.04 -11.21 12.91
CA ILE A 257 -3.65 -12.01 11.84
C ILE A 257 -2.58 -12.88 11.19
N GLU A 258 -3.00 -14.03 10.68
CA GLU A 258 -2.11 -14.99 10.03
C GLU A 258 -2.66 -15.40 8.67
N ALA A 259 -1.79 -15.55 7.68
CA ALA A 259 -2.16 -16.14 6.40
C ALA A 259 -2.67 -17.57 6.60
N GLY A 260 -3.76 -17.92 5.92
CA GLY A 260 -4.46 -19.20 6.07
C GLY A 260 -5.63 -19.18 7.05
N SER A 261 -5.81 -18.11 7.83
CA SER A 261 -6.95 -17.94 8.75
C SER A 261 -8.27 -17.75 8.02
N GLU A 262 -9.37 -18.22 8.64
CA GLU A 262 -10.74 -17.95 8.21
C GLU A 262 -11.21 -16.56 8.64
#